data_23426fa1d356950f0ed73fde0c05b592
#
_entry.id   23426fa1d356950f0ed73fde0c05b592
#
_cell.length_a   1.000
_cell.length_b   1.000
_cell.length_c   1.000
_cell.angle_alpha   90.00
_cell.angle_beta   90.00
_cell.angle_gamma   90.00
#
_symmetry.space_group_name_H-M   'P 1'
#
loop_
_entity.id
_entity.type
_entity.pdbx_description
1 polymer ?
#
loop_
_entity_poly.entity_id
_entity_poly.type
_entity_poly.pdbx_seq_one_letter_code
_entity_poly.pdbx_strand_id
1 'polypeptide(L)'
;MGHKYAEIAFTSKVKQEQEKQNSRKSYASMEQGDDVNFLLSQREADFIQARDSFYMASVSETNWPYVQHRGGPEGFLRVIDAKTIGFADFSGNRQYISTGNFRTNDRVSLILMDYPNKTRLKVLGHVTVVDDDWELLAQFEDSQYRAQVERVFLIKIDAFDWNCPQHITPRFTDRHVEELLEPLQNEIAELKRQLTTDSSNHSEQTNAAFYGTGPLKLKVTGVRQLTPDIRAFELRSSDGRSLPAVEAGSHLKIPLRLEDGTEIYRHYSICSNPARRDIYEIAVKQEKNGQGGSRAAHRLLHIDVELQCDYPKNNFALEEGKTPIILIAGGIGITAIKPMAQKLKIQKRPFELHYLGNNEAEMAFSWRLKLEFNNELTIYDKSEGQRLNIESLIQQAPKKSRIYVCGPERLLSEIKKQINLQRPSDLSLHFERFSPVAQSNAKPVKLTLNRTQKTIEVASDTTLLEAILAEGIDLPYSCKTGICGSCKVKVIEGKPEHNDEVLSKYEKENDKLMCPCISRASSDTLVIDL
;
A
#
# COMPACT_ATOMS: atom_id res chain seq x y z
N MET A 1 10.44 33.21 -41.18
CA MET A 1 10.91 32.71 -39.86
C MET A 1 9.70 32.61 -38.99
N GLY A 2 9.65 31.74 -38.04
CA GLY A 2 8.45 31.42 -37.26
C GLY A 2 8.81 30.97 -35.85
N HIS A 3 8.17 29.95 -35.33
CA HIS A 3 8.38 29.45 -34.01
C HIS A 3 9.83 28.94 -33.84
N LYS A 4 10.69 29.65 -33.10
CA LYS A 4 12.13 29.33 -32.98
C LYS A 4 12.42 27.92 -32.49
N TYR A 5 11.62 27.38 -31.62
CA TYR A 5 11.76 25.99 -31.16
C TYR A 5 11.57 24.99 -32.31
N ALA A 6 10.59 25.24 -33.20
CA ALA A 6 10.37 24.37 -34.35
C ALA A 6 11.53 24.47 -35.37
N GLU A 7 12.13 25.64 -35.54
CA GLU A 7 13.31 25.84 -36.38
C GLU A 7 14.49 24.97 -35.94
N ILE A 8 14.73 24.88 -34.63
CA ILE A 8 15.82 24.08 -34.07
C ILE A 8 15.46 22.58 -34.05
N ALA A 9 14.24 22.23 -33.63
CA ALA A 9 13.83 20.87 -33.36
C ALA A 9 13.38 20.10 -34.62
N PHE A 10 12.85 20.76 -35.66
CA PHE A 10 12.33 20.09 -36.84
C PHE A 10 13.41 19.92 -37.91
N THR A 11 14.36 19.07 -37.63
CA THR A 11 15.40 18.66 -38.56
C THR A 11 14.82 17.98 -39.80
N SER A 12 15.63 17.77 -40.83
CA SER A 12 15.18 17.08 -42.06
C SER A 12 14.63 15.68 -41.76
N LYS A 13 15.21 14.95 -40.80
CA LYS A 13 14.73 13.63 -40.40
C LYS A 13 13.41 13.68 -39.62
N VAL A 14 13.24 14.68 -38.76
CA VAL A 14 11.98 14.91 -38.04
C VAL A 14 10.87 15.25 -39.05
N LYS A 15 11.14 16.10 -40.04
CA LYS A 15 10.18 16.45 -41.11
C LYS A 15 9.78 15.22 -41.94
N GLN A 16 10.71 14.34 -42.28
CA GLN A 16 10.40 13.08 -42.96
C GLN A 16 9.48 12.17 -42.13
N GLU A 17 9.70 12.06 -40.83
CA GLU A 17 8.78 11.30 -39.96
C GLU A 17 7.41 11.95 -39.83
N GLN A 18 7.34 13.30 -39.76
CA GLN A 18 6.06 14.03 -39.77
C GLN A 18 5.26 13.80 -41.08
N GLU A 19 5.95 13.72 -42.22
CA GLU A 19 5.33 13.39 -43.51
C GLU A 19 4.78 11.97 -43.51
N LYS A 20 5.58 11.02 -43.09
CA LYS A 20 5.21 9.59 -42.99
C LYS A 20 3.98 9.36 -42.08
N GLN A 21 3.88 10.14 -40.99
CA GLN A 21 2.77 10.06 -40.01
C GLN A 21 1.61 11.01 -40.36
N ASN A 22 1.64 11.69 -41.51
CA ASN A 22 0.63 12.64 -41.98
C ASN A 22 0.41 13.84 -41.03
N SER A 23 1.40 14.19 -40.18
CA SER A 23 1.33 15.31 -39.24
C SER A 23 1.99 16.59 -39.76
N ARG A 24 2.76 16.53 -40.86
CA ARG A 24 3.54 17.65 -41.37
C ARG A 24 2.71 18.92 -41.64
N LYS A 25 1.48 18.76 -42.21
CA LYS A 25 0.60 19.90 -42.47
C LYS A 25 0.27 20.69 -41.21
N SER A 26 0.04 20.03 -40.11
CA SER A 26 -0.30 20.68 -38.83
C SER A 26 0.88 21.45 -38.23
N TYR A 27 2.12 21.04 -38.50
CA TYR A 27 3.33 21.68 -37.97
C TYR A 27 4.01 22.62 -38.94
N ALA A 28 3.69 22.59 -40.23
CA ALA A 28 4.30 23.47 -41.22
C ALA A 28 3.99 24.96 -40.96
N SER A 29 2.82 25.26 -40.42
CA SER A 29 2.42 26.61 -40.03
C SER A 29 3.27 27.21 -38.89
N MET A 30 3.86 26.38 -38.03
CA MET A 30 4.76 26.85 -36.97
C MET A 30 6.09 27.42 -37.53
N GLU A 31 6.46 27.06 -38.73
CA GLU A 31 7.69 27.54 -39.37
C GLU A 31 7.47 28.84 -40.21
N GLN A 32 6.24 29.38 -40.21
CA GLN A 32 5.86 30.56 -40.97
C GLN A 32 5.44 31.70 -40.03
N GLY A 33 5.69 32.94 -40.42
CA GLY A 33 5.32 34.12 -39.66
C GLY A 33 6.50 34.80 -38.98
N ASP A 34 6.21 35.66 -37.99
CA ASP A 34 7.22 36.37 -37.21
C ASP A 34 7.94 35.42 -36.22
N ASP A 35 9.14 35.79 -35.83
CA ASP A 35 9.91 35.02 -34.84
C ASP A 35 9.24 35.09 -33.46
N VAL A 36 8.83 33.93 -32.93
CA VAL A 36 8.18 33.79 -31.64
C VAL A 36 8.87 32.71 -30.79
N ASN A 37 8.59 32.71 -29.48
CA ASN A 37 9.06 31.72 -28.52
C ASN A 37 10.60 31.67 -28.33
N PHE A 38 11.22 32.86 -28.29
CA PHE A 38 12.65 33.07 -28.01
C PHE A 38 12.91 34.17 -26.97
N LEU A 39 11.88 34.95 -26.64
CA LEU A 39 11.87 35.97 -25.59
C LEU A 39 10.84 35.58 -24.54
N LEU A 40 11.26 35.49 -23.30
CA LEU A 40 10.36 35.21 -22.18
C LEU A 40 9.43 36.41 -21.96
N SER A 41 8.14 36.15 -21.89
CA SER A 41 7.15 37.09 -21.39
C SER A 41 6.97 36.90 -19.87
N GLN A 42 6.11 37.72 -19.28
CA GLN A 42 5.75 37.57 -17.85
C GLN A 42 5.19 36.18 -17.55
N ARG A 43 4.43 35.60 -18.48
CA ARG A 43 3.87 34.24 -18.34
C ARG A 43 4.95 33.18 -18.19
N GLU A 44 5.97 33.21 -19.03
CA GLU A 44 7.10 32.28 -18.94
C GLU A 44 7.91 32.53 -17.67
N ALA A 45 8.12 33.81 -17.32
CA ALA A 45 8.87 34.19 -16.11
C ALA A 45 8.18 33.68 -14.84
N ASP A 46 6.88 33.93 -14.70
CA ASP A 46 6.09 33.44 -13.54
C ASP A 46 6.11 31.90 -13.46
N PHE A 47 5.96 31.24 -14.60
CA PHE A 47 6.00 29.77 -14.64
C PHE A 47 7.38 29.25 -14.23
N ILE A 48 8.47 29.83 -14.69
CA ILE A 48 9.85 29.41 -14.39
C ILE A 48 10.15 29.62 -12.89
N GLN A 49 9.82 30.79 -12.37
CA GLN A 49 10.10 31.15 -10.97
C GLN A 49 9.28 30.33 -9.96
N ALA A 50 8.10 29.85 -10.36
CA ALA A 50 7.27 28.99 -9.51
C ALA A 50 7.73 27.52 -9.49
N ARG A 51 8.88 27.17 -10.05
CA ARG A 51 9.39 25.78 -10.05
C ARG A 51 10.37 25.56 -8.89
N ASP A 52 10.21 24.42 -8.23
CA ASP A 52 11.10 23.87 -7.23
C ASP A 52 12.10 22.86 -7.83
N SER A 53 11.86 22.47 -9.08
CA SER A 53 12.67 21.45 -9.77
C SER A 53 12.48 21.48 -11.27
N PHE A 54 13.49 20.97 -12.00
CA PHE A 54 13.44 20.75 -13.44
C PHE A 54 14.41 19.65 -13.85
N TYR A 55 14.27 19.17 -15.09
CA TYR A 55 15.21 18.23 -15.70
C TYR A 55 16.07 18.98 -16.73
N MET A 56 17.38 18.72 -16.67
CA MET A 56 18.37 19.34 -17.52
C MET A 56 19.15 18.27 -18.29
N ALA A 57 19.14 18.38 -19.61
CA ALA A 57 19.92 17.54 -20.49
C ALA A 57 21.20 18.24 -20.96
N SER A 58 22.29 17.51 -21.01
CA SER A 58 23.58 17.89 -21.59
C SER A 58 24.14 16.77 -22.47
N VAL A 59 25.17 17.03 -23.26
CA VAL A 59 25.79 16.03 -24.14
C VAL A 59 27.28 15.98 -23.84
N SER A 60 27.78 14.76 -23.58
CA SER A 60 29.19 14.55 -23.32
C SER A 60 30.07 14.73 -24.56
N GLU A 61 31.38 14.85 -24.37
CA GLU A 61 32.38 14.88 -25.48
C GLU A 61 32.33 13.64 -26.37
N THR A 62 31.80 12.52 -25.87
CA THR A 62 31.58 11.27 -26.63
C THR A 62 30.17 11.21 -27.26
N ASN A 63 29.42 12.30 -27.26
CA ASN A 63 28.05 12.45 -27.76
C ASN A 63 26.98 11.63 -27.03
N TRP A 64 27.25 11.13 -25.83
CA TRP A 64 26.20 10.54 -25.02
C TRP A 64 25.33 11.62 -24.40
N PRO A 65 23.99 11.54 -24.53
CA PRO A 65 23.08 12.42 -23.83
C PRO A 65 23.06 12.06 -22.34
N TYR A 66 23.03 13.07 -21.48
CA TYR A 66 22.91 12.93 -20.04
C TYR A 66 21.78 13.81 -19.52
N VAL A 67 20.95 13.26 -18.64
CA VAL A 67 19.83 13.99 -18.01
C VAL A 67 20.00 13.98 -16.52
N GLN A 68 19.86 15.15 -15.90
CA GLN A 68 19.95 15.32 -14.45
C GLN A 68 18.73 16.09 -13.94
N HIS A 69 18.19 15.63 -12.82
CA HIS A 69 17.24 16.41 -12.02
C HIS A 69 17.97 17.51 -11.27
N ARG A 70 17.44 18.72 -11.32
CA ARG A 70 17.87 19.88 -10.54
C ARG A 70 16.70 20.32 -9.68
N GLY A 71 16.96 20.59 -8.39
CA GLY A 71 15.95 21.04 -7.44
C GLY A 71 16.52 22.02 -6.43
N GLY A 72 15.65 22.81 -5.86
CA GLY A 72 15.93 23.82 -4.85
C GLY A 72 14.62 24.39 -4.28
N PRO A 73 14.68 25.42 -3.44
CA PRO A 73 13.48 26.12 -3.01
C PRO A 73 12.76 26.74 -4.22
N GLU A 74 11.46 26.95 -4.12
CA GLU A 74 10.69 27.67 -5.12
C GLU A 74 11.36 29.02 -5.44
N GLY A 75 11.58 29.31 -6.74
CA GLY A 75 12.32 30.50 -7.16
C GLY A 75 13.84 30.34 -7.22
N PHE A 76 14.40 29.13 -6.98
CA PHE A 76 15.84 28.89 -7.15
C PHE A 76 16.30 29.05 -8.61
N LEU A 77 15.41 28.78 -9.57
CA LEU A 77 15.59 29.06 -10.99
C LEU A 77 15.08 30.49 -11.26
N ARG A 78 16.00 31.41 -11.56
CA ARG A 78 15.73 32.85 -11.67
C ARG A 78 15.68 33.27 -13.13
N VAL A 79 14.76 34.14 -13.47
CA VAL A 79 14.75 34.88 -14.75
C VAL A 79 15.57 36.16 -14.54
N ILE A 80 16.67 36.27 -15.26
CA ILE A 80 17.60 37.43 -15.19
C ILE A 80 17.13 38.53 -16.12
N ASP A 81 16.79 38.16 -17.36
CA ASP A 81 16.23 39.03 -18.36
C ASP A 81 15.34 38.22 -19.34
N ALA A 82 14.81 38.85 -20.37
CA ALA A 82 13.93 38.19 -21.33
C ALA A 82 14.57 37.03 -22.13
N LYS A 83 15.90 36.84 -22.03
CA LYS A 83 16.65 35.79 -22.73
C LYS A 83 17.52 34.93 -21.83
N THR A 84 17.63 35.27 -20.56
CA THR A 84 18.58 34.64 -19.67
C THR A 84 17.88 34.16 -18.42
N ILE A 85 18.08 32.89 -18.10
CA ILE A 85 17.72 32.31 -16.81
C ILE A 85 18.98 31.81 -16.12
N GLY A 86 18.95 31.72 -14.78
CA GLY A 86 20.09 31.24 -14.01
C GLY A 86 19.68 30.48 -12.77
N PHE A 87 20.53 29.59 -12.32
CA PHE A 87 20.32 28.84 -11.07
C PHE A 87 21.64 28.50 -10.38
N ALA A 88 21.57 28.38 -9.05
CA ALA A 88 22.69 27.92 -8.23
C ALA A 88 22.91 26.42 -8.41
N ASP A 89 24.15 25.99 -8.65
CA ASP A 89 24.57 24.59 -8.53
C ASP A 89 25.03 24.36 -7.09
N PHE A 90 24.17 23.67 -6.33
CA PHE A 90 24.41 23.39 -4.93
C PHE A 90 25.38 22.21 -4.76
N SER A 91 26.20 22.27 -3.74
CA SER A 91 27.09 21.18 -3.37
C SER A 91 26.31 19.90 -3.10
N GLY A 92 26.67 18.81 -3.82
CA GLY A 92 25.97 17.53 -3.77
C GLY A 92 26.94 16.34 -3.84
N ASN A 93 26.63 15.35 -4.68
CA ASN A 93 27.41 14.11 -4.83
C ASN A 93 28.78 14.29 -5.53
N ARG A 94 29.08 15.48 -6.03
CA ARG A 94 30.34 15.91 -6.63
C ARG A 94 30.77 15.10 -7.88
N GLN A 95 29.83 14.50 -8.61
CA GLN A 95 30.14 13.82 -9.88
C GLN A 95 30.44 14.78 -11.03
N TYR A 96 29.96 16.01 -10.99
CA TYR A 96 30.22 17.11 -11.93
C TYR A 96 29.97 16.78 -13.40
N ILE A 97 29.13 15.77 -13.73
CA ILE A 97 28.94 15.30 -15.10
C ILE A 97 28.42 16.42 -16.00
N SER A 98 27.34 17.11 -15.63
CA SER A 98 26.82 18.24 -16.43
C SER A 98 27.83 19.38 -16.55
N THR A 99 28.56 19.70 -15.48
CA THR A 99 29.60 20.73 -15.46
C THR A 99 30.71 20.40 -16.44
N GLY A 100 31.19 19.14 -16.44
CA GLY A 100 32.20 18.67 -17.40
C GLY A 100 31.69 18.71 -18.84
N ASN A 101 30.46 18.26 -19.08
CA ASN A 101 29.84 18.30 -20.42
C ASN A 101 29.77 19.73 -20.96
N PHE A 102 29.37 20.71 -20.15
CA PHE A 102 29.25 22.11 -20.58
C PHE A 102 30.60 22.80 -20.87
N ARG A 103 31.73 22.24 -20.43
CA ARG A 103 33.05 22.75 -20.82
C ARG A 103 33.38 22.46 -22.30
N THR A 104 32.74 21.44 -22.89
CA THR A 104 32.97 21.04 -24.29
C THR A 104 31.77 21.30 -25.19
N ASN A 105 30.56 21.22 -24.67
CA ASN A 105 29.32 21.44 -25.41
C ASN A 105 28.32 22.18 -24.52
N ASP A 106 28.18 23.48 -24.74
CA ASP A 106 27.36 24.39 -23.95
C ASP A 106 25.87 24.30 -24.22
N ARG A 107 25.42 23.49 -25.19
CA ARG A 107 24.00 23.30 -25.51
C ARG A 107 23.28 22.57 -24.41
N VAL A 108 22.12 23.11 -24.04
CA VAL A 108 21.28 22.57 -22.98
C VAL A 108 19.83 22.45 -23.42
N SER A 109 19.15 21.46 -22.92
CA SER A 109 17.69 21.35 -23.00
C SER A 109 17.12 21.17 -21.61
N LEU A 110 16.09 21.98 -21.29
CA LEU A 110 15.37 21.88 -20.02
C LEU A 110 13.95 21.42 -20.23
N ILE A 111 13.43 20.69 -19.26
CA ILE A 111 12.01 20.40 -19.11
C ILE A 111 11.57 20.80 -17.71
N LEU A 112 10.72 21.82 -17.64
CA LEU A 112 10.10 22.31 -16.41
C LEU A 112 8.67 21.79 -16.35
N MET A 113 8.31 21.20 -15.20
CA MET A 113 7.01 20.54 -15.03
C MET A 113 6.16 21.24 -13.99
N ASP A 114 4.91 21.50 -14.33
CA ASP A 114 3.85 21.79 -13.39
C ASP A 114 2.87 20.60 -13.39
N TYR A 115 3.16 19.66 -12.50
CA TYR A 115 2.38 18.43 -12.43
C TYR A 115 0.92 18.65 -12.00
N PRO A 116 0.60 19.51 -11.01
CA PRO A 116 -0.78 19.79 -10.63
C PRO A 116 -1.62 20.29 -11.83
N ASN A 117 -1.07 21.22 -12.62
CA ASN A 117 -1.77 21.87 -13.74
C ASN A 117 -1.53 21.15 -15.07
N LYS A 118 -0.84 20.01 -15.10
CA LYS A 118 -0.50 19.24 -16.31
C LYS A 118 0.18 20.08 -17.39
N THR A 119 1.01 21.02 -16.99
CA THR A 119 1.67 21.95 -17.89
C THR A 119 3.18 21.73 -17.87
N ARG A 120 3.83 21.89 -18.99
CA ARG A 120 5.29 21.84 -19.08
C ARG A 120 5.82 22.85 -20.08
N LEU A 121 6.99 23.41 -19.74
CA LEU A 121 7.78 24.28 -20.60
C LEU A 121 9.09 23.56 -20.98
N LYS A 122 9.41 23.51 -22.26
CA LYS A 122 10.70 23.06 -22.77
C LYS A 122 11.51 24.28 -23.16
N VAL A 123 12.80 24.30 -22.83
CA VAL A 123 13.73 25.37 -23.15
C VAL A 123 14.96 24.80 -23.83
N LEU A 124 15.41 25.42 -24.89
CA LEU A 124 16.69 25.13 -25.54
C LEU A 124 17.56 26.39 -25.41
N GLY A 125 18.85 26.20 -25.18
CA GLY A 125 19.77 27.31 -25.00
C GLY A 125 21.22 26.90 -24.84
N HIS A 126 22.03 27.85 -24.44
CA HIS A 126 23.46 27.71 -24.20
C HIS A 126 23.80 28.05 -22.75
N VAL A 127 24.62 27.22 -22.11
CA VAL A 127 25.02 27.38 -20.70
C VAL A 127 26.38 28.07 -20.60
N THR A 128 26.47 29.08 -19.75
CA THR A 128 27.74 29.57 -19.19
C THR A 128 27.87 29.11 -17.75
N VAL A 129 28.97 28.45 -17.43
CA VAL A 129 29.29 28.01 -16.07
C VAL A 129 30.15 29.09 -15.42
N VAL A 130 29.66 29.66 -14.33
CA VAL A 130 30.35 30.72 -13.57
C VAL A 130 30.71 30.17 -12.19
N ASP A 131 31.99 30.06 -11.92
CA ASP A 131 32.55 29.51 -10.67
C ASP A 131 33.60 30.43 -10.00
N ASP A 132 33.91 31.58 -10.57
CA ASP A 132 34.91 32.54 -10.13
C ASP A 132 34.37 33.96 -9.88
N ASP A 133 33.06 34.20 -10.04
CA ASP A 133 32.39 35.48 -9.78
C ASP A 133 31.63 35.43 -8.43
N TRP A 134 32.31 35.85 -7.36
CA TRP A 134 31.74 35.83 -6.00
C TRP A 134 30.54 36.75 -5.83
N GLU A 135 30.46 37.86 -6.55
CA GLU A 135 29.34 38.80 -6.46
C GLU A 135 28.09 38.16 -7.10
N LEU A 136 28.26 37.47 -8.22
CA LEU A 136 27.19 36.73 -8.86
C LEU A 136 26.75 35.53 -8.01
N LEU A 137 27.71 34.74 -7.47
CA LEU A 137 27.39 33.61 -6.61
C LEU A 137 26.55 34.04 -5.40
N ALA A 138 26.96 35.13 -4.74
CA ALA A 138 26.23 35.67 -3.59
C ALA A 138 24.79 36.09 -3.92
N GLN A 139 24.51 36.54 -5.15
CA GLN A 139 23.15 36.84 -5.56
C GLN A 139 22.25 35.62 -5.64
N PHE A 140 22.81 34.42 -5.85
CA PHE A 140 22.08 33.17 -5.95
C PHE A 140 22.03 32.39 -4.62
N GLU A 141 22.65 32.88 -3.57
CA GLU A 141 22.49 32.31 -2.22
C GLU A 141 21.07 32.60 -1.68
N ASP A 142 20.55 31.63 -0.94
CA ASP A 142 19.31 31.75 -0.20
C ASP A 142 19.59 31.48 1.29
N SER A 143 19.39 32.48 2.12
CA SER A 143 19.65 32.43 3.57
C SER A 143 18.78 31.40 4.29
N GLN A 144 17.67 30.99 3.73
CA GLN A 144 16.76 29.98 4.28
C GLN A 144 17.07 28.57 3.78
N TYR A 145 17.89 28.42 2.74
CA TYR A 145 18.27 27.14 2.17
C TYR A 145 19.73 26.81 2.49
N ARG A 146 19.95 25.76 3.29
CA ARG A 146 21.27 25.45 3.89
C ARG A 146 22.31 24.88 2.91
N ALA A 147 21.99 24.70 1.63
CA ALA A 147 22.94 24.16 0.66
C ALA A 147 23.94 25.23 0.21
N GLN A 148 25.23 24.88 0.15
CA GLN A 148 26.27 25.78 -0.32
C GLN A 148 26.26 25.89 -1.84
N VAL A 149 26.29 27.10 -2.38
CA VAL A 149 26.44 27.38 -3.81
C VAL A 149 27.90 27.17 -4.21
N GLU A 150 28.16 26.27 -5.16
CA GLU A 150 29.51 26.04 -5.70
C GLU A 150 29.74 26.86 -6.98
N ARG A 151 28.72 27.08 -7.78
CA ARG A 151 28.74 27.84 -9.04
C ARG A 151 27.34 28.26 -9.45
N VAL A 152 27.27 29.10 -10.47
CA VAL A 152 26.03 29.51 -11.11
C VAL A 152 26.04 29.04 -12.56
N PHE A 153 24.92 28.45 -12.98
CA PHE A 153 24.66 28.20 -14.41
C PHE A 153 23.79 29.32 -14.94
N LEU A 154 24.29 30.07 -15.92
CA LEU A 154 23.53 31.04 -16.70
C LEU A 154 23.16 30.41 -18.03
N ILE A 155 21.90 30.43 -18.41
CA ILE A 155 21.37 29.82 -19.63
C ILE A 155 20.81 30.91 -20.51
N LYS A 156 21.48 31.15 -21.65
CA LYS A 156 20.97 32.01 -22.71
C LYS A 156 19.98 31.20 -23.55
N ILE A 157 18.74 31.65 -23.59
CA ILE A 157 17.63 30.99 -24.27
C ILE A 157 17.67 31.26 -25.77
N ASP A 158 17.70 30.18 -26.57
CA ASP A 158 17.50 30.28 -28.03
C ASP A 158 16.04 30.10 -28.40
N ALA A 159 15.34 29.19 -27.73
CA ALA A 159 13.94 28.90 -27.97
C ALA A 159 13.25 28.20 -26.82
N PHE A 160 11.94 28.34 -26.75
CA PHE A 160 11.11 27.55 -25.82
C PHE A 160 9.80 27.10 -26.48
N ASP A 161 9.14 26.11 -25.88
CA ASP A 161 7.88 25.56 -26.37
C ASP A 161 7.00 25.06 -25.22
N TRP A 162 5.73 25.44 -25.25
CA TRP A 162 4.70 24.93 -24.38
C TRP A 162 4.14 23.63 -24.96
N ASN A 163 3.94 22.64 -24.12
CA ASN A 163 3.52 21.32 -24.58
C ASN A 163 2.07 20.99 -24.23
N CYS A 164 1.50 20.07 -25.02
CA CYS A 164 0.18 19.50 -24.78
C CYS A 164 0.10 18.82 -23.38
N PRO A 165 -1.00 19.01 -22.62
CA PRO A 165 -1.18 18.43 -21.29
C PRO A 165 -1.46 16.93 -21.29
N GLN A 166 -1.60 16.29 -22.46
CA GLN A 166 -1.88 14.86 -22.57
C GLN A 166 -0.78 14.02 -21.93
N HIS A 167 -1.18 12.97 -21.24
CA HIS A 167 -0.30 11.98 -20.58
C HIS A 167 0.58 12.54 -19.44
N ILE A 168 0.29 13.74 -18.89
CA ILE A 168 0.90 14.22 -17.66
C ILE A 168 0.03 13.77 -16.48
N THR A 169 0.54 12.85 -15.66
CA THR A 169 -0.14 12.45 -14.44
C THR A 169 -0.02 13.54 -13.40
N PRO A 170 -1.12 14.08 -12.84
CA PRO A 170 -1.06 15.06 -11.77
C PRO A 170 -0.29 14.51 -10.56
N ARG A 171 0.55 15.36 -9.99
CA ARG A 171 1.27 15.11 -8.73
C ARG A 171 1.20 16.38 -7.92
N PHE A 172 1.01 16.22 -6.60
CA PHE A 172 0.88 17.33 -5.68
C PHE A 172 2.02 17.24 -4.65
N THR A 173 2.60 18.37 -4.29
CA THR A 173 3.48 18.47 -3.13
C THR A 173 2.65 18.48 -1.85
N ASP A 174 3.28 18.23 -0.70
CA ASP A 174 2.61 18.30 0.60
C ASP A 174 1.94 19.66 0.80
N ARG A 175 2.61 20.75 0.42
CA ARG A 175 2.05 22.12 0.44
C ARG A 175 0.78 22.25 -0.41
N HIS A 176 0.76 21.74 -1.64
CA HIS A 176 -0.45 21.77 -2.48
C HIS A 176 -1.60 20.98 -1.84
N VAL A 177 -1.30 19.87 -1.17
CA VAL A 177 -2.31 19.08 -0.46
C VAL A 177 -2.84 19.85 0.75
N GLU A 178 -1.98 20.50 1.52
CA GLU A 178 -2.36 21.36 2.64
C GLU A 178 -3.26 22.51 2.19
N GLU A 179 -2.88 23.23 1.13
CA GLU A 179 -3.69 24.32 0.54
C GLU A 179 -5.07 23.85 0.06
N LEU A 180 -5.17 22.63 -0.51
CA LEU A 180 -6.44 22.05 -0.93
C LEU A 180 -7.30 21.59 0.26
N LEU A 181 -6.69 21.19 1.36
CA LEU A 181 -7.38 20.72 2.56
C LEU A 181 -7.78 21.86 3.52
N GLU A 182 -7.09 22.98 3.49
CA GLU A 182 -7.34 24.10 4.41
C GLU A 182 -8.80 24.60 4.40
N PRO A 183 -9.49 24.80 3.26
CA PRO A 183 -10.88 25.19 3.23
C PRO A 183 -11.80 24.15 3.90
N LEU A 184 -11.54 22.86 3.65
CA LEU A 184 -12.29 21.75 4.24
C LEU A 184 -12.03 21.63 5.75
N GLN A 185 -10.80 21.84 6.19
CA GLN A 185 -10.47 21.87 7.62
C GLN A 185 -11.15 23.03 8.33
N ASN A 186 -11.22 24.20 7.70
CA ASN A 186 -11.90 25.37 8.22
C ASN A 186 -13.43 25.14 8.29
N GLU A 187 -14.03 24.51 7.28
CA GLU A 187 -15.44 24.12 7.29
C GLU A 187 -15.74 23.12 8.40
N ILE A 188 -14.88 22.08 8.55
CA ILE A 188 -14.99 21.11 9.64
C ILE A 188 -14.88 21.79 11.02
N ALA A 189 -13.97 22.74 11.17
CA ALA A 189 -13.79 23.47 12.41
C ALA A 189 -15.03 24.34 12.71
N GLU A 190 -15.60 24.97 11.71
CA GLU A 190 -16.82 25.78 11.82
C GLU A 190 -18.04 24.91 12.16
N LEU A 191 -18.24 23.78 11.47
CA LEU A 191 -19.30 22.82 11.79
C LEU A 191 -19.17 22.24 13.19
N LYS A 192 -17.96 21.94 13.64
CA LYS A 192 -17.69 21.52 15.03
C LYS A 192 -18.04 22.62 16.03
N ARG A 193 -17.76 23.89 15.73
CA ARG A 193 -18.11 25.03 16.58
C ARG A 193 -19.62 25.23 16.66
N GLN A 194 -20.34 25.07 15.54
CA GLN A 194 -21.80 25.14 15.50
C GLN A 194 -22.43 24.01 16.33
N LEU A 195 -21.93 22.79 16.25
CA LEU A 195 -22.37 21.66 17.07
C LEU A 195 -22.10 21.85 18.57
N THR A 196 -21.03 22.58 18.93
CA THR A 196 -20.75 22.88 20.35
C THR A 196 -21.58 24.03 20.90
N THR A 197 -22.08 24.96 20.07
CA THR A 197 -23.00 26.02 20.49
C THR A 197 -24.44 25.54 20.72
N ASP A 198 -24.88 24.49 20.02
CA ASP A 198 -26.17 23.84 20.20
C ASP A 198 -26.21 22.86 21.39
N SER A 199 -25.06 22.48 21.94
CA SER A 199 -24.94 21.52 23.05
C SER A 199 -24.43 22.16 24.34
N SER A 200 -25.05 23.29 24.78
CA SER A 200 -24.82 23.86 26.12
C SER A 200 -25.41 23.03 27.27
N ASN A 201 -25.50 21.72 27.13
CA ASN A 201 -25.81 20.78 28.21
C ASN A 201 -25.26 19.40 27.93
N HIS A 202 -23.94 19.25 27.89
CA HIS A 202 -23.24 18.04 28.32
C HIS A 202 -21.72 18.27 28.16
N SER A 203 -21.07 18.44 29.30
CA SER A 203 -19.61 18.46 29.41
C SER A 203 -19.06 17.06 29.12
N GLU A 204 -18.56 16.83 27.91
CA GLU A 204 -17.58 15.75 27.69
C GLU A 204 -16.32 16.33 27.04
N GLN A 205 -15.23 16.22 27.79
CA GLN A 205 -13.89 16.51 27.36
C GLN A 205 -13.60 15.72 26.07
N THR A 206 -13.28 16.43 24.97
CA THR A 206 -12.72 15.81 23.76
C THR A 206 -11.33 15.30 24.04
N ASN A 207 -11.23 14.14 24.68
CA ASN A 207 -10.07 13.28 24.59
C ASN A 207 -9.97 12.81 23.14
N ALA A 208 -8.81 12.95 22.50
CA ALA A 208 -8.51 12.28 21.25
C ALA A 208 -8.95 10.81 21.40
N ALA A 209 -9.94 10.40 20.60
CA ALA A 209 -10.56 9.10 20.77
C ALA A 209 -9.59 8.02 20.35
N PHE A 210 -8.84 7.49 21.31
CA PHE A 210 -8.10 6.25 21.11
C PHE A 210 -9.11 5.10 20.95
N TYR A 211 -8.98 4.35 19.88
CA TYR A 211 -9.74 3.12 19.73
C TYR A 211 -8.96 1.97 20.35
N GLY A 212 -9.60 1.24 21.27
CA GLY A 212 -9.05 0.08 21.96
C GLY A 212 -8.29 0.40 23.25
N THR A 213 -7.76 -0.63 23.90
CA THR A 213 -7.13 -0.57 25.23
C THR A 213 -5.78 -1.30 25.30
N GLY A 214 -5.26 -1.77 24.16
CA GLY A 214 -4.00 -2.54 24.10
C GLY A 214 -2.76 -1.66 24.37
N PRO A 215 -1.62 -2.29 24.70
CA PRO A 215 -0.40 -1.59 25.06
C PRO A 215 0.35 -0.98 23.88
N LEU A 216 0.08 -1.43 22.65
CA LEU A 216 0.76 -0.95 21.45
C LEU A 216 -0.02 0.23 20.84
N LYS A 217 0.56 1.42 20.98
CA LYS A 217 -0.01 2.65 20.42
C LYS A 217 0.45 2.84 18.98
N LEU A 218 -0.52 2.82 18.07
CA LEU A 218 -0.31 2.96 16.64
C LEU A 218 -1.07 4.17 16.10
N LYS A 219 -0.50 4.80 15.09
CA LYS A 219 -1.12 5.91 14.36
C LYS A 219 -1.23 5.52 12.88
N VAL A 220 -2.38 5.78 12.28
CA VAL A 220 -2.56 5.64 10.82
C VAL A 220 -1.82 6.78 10.14
N THR A 221 -0.78 6.48 9.39
CA THR A 221 0.07 7.48 8.70
C THR A 221 -0.09 7.47 7.19
N GLY A 222 -0.80 6.50 6.64
CA GLY A 222 -1.07 6.43 5.21
C GLY A 222 -2.29 5.58 4.91
N VAL A 223 -3.05 5.99 3.90
CA VAL A 223 -4.21 5.26 3.37
C VAL A 223 -4.08 5.22 1.86
N ARG A 224 -4.15 4.03 1.27
CA ARG A 224 -4.06 3.84 -0.18
C ARG A 224 -5.22 2.99 -0.69
N GLN A 225 -5.92 3.46 -1.73
CA GLN A 225 -6.88 2.65 -2.46
C GLN A 225 -6.09 1.70 -3.38
N LEU A 226 -6.18 0.40 -3.15
CA LEU A 226 -5.50 -0.62 -3.97
C LEU A 226 -6.39 -1.11 -5.12
N THR A 227 -7.68 -1.30 -4.83
CA THR A 227 -8.73 -1.68 -5.79
C THR A 227 -10.03 -1.00 -5.37
N PRO A 228 -11.12 -1.02 -6.16
CA PRO A 228 -12.38 -0.38 -5.74
C PRO A 228 -12.86 -0.77 -4.33
N ASP A 229 -12.64 -2.02 -3.92
CA ASP A 229 -13.12 -2.55 -2.63
C ASP A 229 -12.00 -2.76 -1.59
N ILE A 230 -10.72 -2.49 -1.92
CA ILE A 230 -9.60 -2.77 -1.01
C ILE A 230 -8.79 -1.52 -0.72
N ARG A 231 -8.63 -1.20 0.56
CA ARG A 231 -7.72 -0.15 1.07
C ARG A 231 -6.57 -0.75 1.86
N ALA A 232 -5.38 -0.22 1.66
CA ALA A 232 -4.24 -0.46 2.54
C ALA A 232 -4.09 0.71 3.52
N PHE A 233 -3.74 0.38 4.75
CA PHE A 233 -3.51 1.31 5.84
C PHE A 233 -2.10 1.11 6.38
N GLU A 234 -1.36 2.19 6.48
CA GLU A 234 -0.02 2.23 7.05
C GLU A 234 -0.10 2.67 8.50
N LEU A 235 0.46 1.86 9.40
CA LEU A 235 0.44 2.07 10.83
C LEU A 235 1.86 2.23 11.34
N ARG A 236 2.13 3.31 12.04
CA ARG A 236 3.42 3.57 12.71
C ARG A 236 3.22 3.71 14.21
N SER A 237 4.30 3.59 14.97
CA SER A 237 4.25 3.91 16.39
C SER A 237 3.88 5.37 16.62
N SER A 238 2.93 5.67 17.52
CA SER A 238 2.52 7.03 17.83
C SER A 238 3.65 7.84 18.52
N ASP A 239 4.62 7.15 19.13
CA ASP A 239 5.77 7.77 19.82
C ASP A 239 7.04 7.81 18.97
N GLY A 240 6.96 7.45 17.70
CA GLY A 240 8.08 7.47 16.75
C GLY A 240 9.12 6.36 16.93
N ARG A 241 8.91 5.43 17.88
CA ARG A 241 9.81 4.29 18.10
C ARG A 241 9.66 3.22 17.03
N SER A 242 10.67 2.36 16.93
CA SER A 242 10.56 1.15 16.11
C SER A 242 9.45 0.25 16.64
N LEU A 243 8.63 -0.26 15.73
CA LEU A 243 7.59 -1.24 16.04
C LEU A 243 8.19 -2.58 16.51
N PRO A 244 7.48 -3.37 17.31
CA PRO A 244 7.86 -4.74 17.61
C PRO A 244 8.19 -5.53 16.35
N ALA A 245 9.19 -6.43 16.44
CA ALA A 245 9.50 -7.31 15.32
C ALA A 245 8.33 -8.27 15.07
N VAL A 246 8.01 -8.51 13.81
CA VAL A 246 6.98 -9.45 13.38
C VAL A 246 7.56 -10.45 12.39
N GLU A 247 6.96 -11.61 12.34
CA GLU A 247 7.28 -12.60 11.33
C GLU A 247 6.22 -12.65 10.23
N ALA A 248 6.58 -13.21 9.09
CA ALA A 248 5.63 -13.47 8.02
C ALA A 248 4.47 -14.36 8.53
N GLY A 249 3.24 -13.97 8.23
CA GLY A 249 2.02 -14.60 8.76
C GLY A 249 1.47 -13.97 10.04
N SER A 250 2.15 -12.95 10.60
CA SER A 250 1.64 -12.20 11.75
C SER A 250 0.40 -11.38 11.39
N HIS A 251 -0.49 -11.22 12.37
CA HIS A 251 -1.69 -10.39 12.27
C HIS A 251 -1.82 -9.45 13.47
N LEU A 252 -2.56 -8.37 13.26
CA LEU A 252 -2.87 -7.35 14.26
C LEU A 252 -4.37 -7.37 14.56
N LYS A 253 -4.73 -7.29 15.84
CA LYS A 253 -6.10 -7.15 16.32
C LYS A 253 -6.44 -5.66 16.36
N ILE A 254 -7.23 -5.20 15.40
CA ILE A 254 -7.62 -3.80 15.23
C ILE A 254 -8.94 -3.53 15.98
N PRO A 255 -8.97 -2.57 16.92
CA PRO A 255 -10.20 -2.09 17.54
C PRO A 255 -10.98 -1.23 16.55
N LEU A 256 -12.28 -1.44 16.47
CA LEU A 256 -13.20 -0.73 15.58
C LEU A 256 -14.51 -0.43 16.33
N ARG A 257 -15.26 0.57 15.84
CA ARG A 257 -16.59 0.89 16.36
C ARG A 257 -17.60 0.83 15.23
N LEU A 258 -18.66 0.05 15.41
CA LEU A 258 -19.79 -0.01 14.49
C LEU A 258 -20.61 1.30 14.49
N GLU A 259 -21.57 1.41 13.58
CA GLU A 259 -22.42 2.59 13.47
C GLU A 259 -23.35 2.77 14.69
N ASP A 260 -23.71 1.67 15.33
CA ASP A 260 -24.50 1.64 16.57
C ASP A 260 -23.68 1.95 17.84
N GLY A 261 -22.39 2.27 17.69
CA GLY A 261 -21.48 2.55 18.80
C GLY A 261 -20.80 1.30 19.38
N THR A 262 -21.17 0.10 18.96
CA THR A 262 -20.61 -1.15 19.49
C THR A 262 -19.13 -1.27 19.15
N GLU A 263 -18.30 -1.50 20.17
CA GLU A 263 -16.87 -1.77 19.98
C GLU A 263 -16.65 -3.24 19.55
N ILE A 264 -15.90 -3.40 18.48
CA ILE A 264 -15.54 -4.70 17.93
C ILE A 264 -14.05 -4.78 17.63
N TYR A 265 -13.56 -5.99 17.52
CA TYR A 265 -12.18 -6.24 17.10
C TYR A 265 -12.16 -7.07 15.83
N ARG A 266 -11.22 -6.76 14.92
CA ARG A 266 -10.98 -7.55 13.71
C ARG A 266 -9.51 -7.83 13.55
N HIS A 267 -9.20 -9.02 13.07
CA HIS A 267 -7.83 -9.45 12.82
C HIS A 267 -7.48 -9.20 11.37
N TYR A 268 -6.36 -8.50 11.12
CA TYR A 268 -5.84 -8.24 9.79
C TYR A 268 -4.39 -8.66 9.71
N SER A 269 -4.03 -9.43 8.68
CA SER A 269 -2.65 -9.84 8.45
C SER A 269 -1.76 -8.62 8.19
N ILE A 270 -0.59 -8.59 8.81
CA ILE A 270 0.43 -7.57 8.55
C ILE A 270 1.09 -7.93 7.22
N CYS A 271 0.82 -7.15 6.19
CA CYS A 271 1.29 -7.40 4.83
C CYS A 271 2.52 -6.55 4.43
N SER A 272 3.09 -5.76 5.35
CA SER A 272 4.40 -5.13 5.16
C SER A 272 5.52 -6.17 5.19
N ASN A 273 6.68 -5.81 4.62
CA ASN A 273 7.87 -6.65 4.70
C ASN A 273 8.29 -6.81 6.17
N PRO A 274 8.43 -8.05 6.69
CA PRO A 274 8.78 -8.29 8.10
C PRO A 274 10.12 -7.72 8.53
N ALA A 275 11.04 -7.46 7.59
CA ALA A 275 12.32 -6.79 7.87
C ALA A 275 12.17 -5.32 8.24
N ARG A 276 11.05 -4.68 7.92
CA ARG A 276 10.75 -3.29 8.27
C ARG A 276 10.16 -3.21 9.68
N ARG A 277 10.74 -2.34 10.49
CA ARG A 277 10.29 -2.07 11.85
C ARG A 277 9.76 -0.64 12.06
N ASP A 278 9.65 0.11 10.98
CA ASP A 278 9.11 1.46 10.99
C ASP A 278 7.62 1.51 10.67
N ILE A 279 7.07 0.43 10.13
CA ILE A 279 5.70 0.41 9.63
C ILE A 279 5.08 -0.99 9.68
N TYR A 280 3.79 -1.06 10.05
CA TYR A 280 2.92 -2.18 9.73
C TYR A 280 1.95 -1.73 8.64
N GLU A 281 1.80 -2.52 7.60
CA GLU A 281 0.79 -2.33 6.56
C GLU A 281 -0.27 -3.42 6.72
N ILE A 282 -1.53 -3.04 6.75
CA ILE A 282 -2.67 -3.97 6.64
C ILE A 282 -3.48 -3.60 5.42
N ALA A 283 -4.14 -4.58 4.78
CA ALA A 283 -5.08 -4.27 3.71
C ALA A 283 -6.44 -4.92 3.99
N VAL A 284 -7.49 -4.14 3.83
CA VAL A 284 -8.86 -4.50 4.19
C VAL A 284 -9.73 -4.47 2.95
N LYS A 285 -10.35 -5.61 2.64
CA LYS A 285 -11.41 -5.70 1.63
C LYS A 285 -12.74 -5.33 2.28
N GLN A 286 -13.47 -4.40 1.69
CA GLN A 286 -14.80 -4.02 2.12
C GLN A 286 -15.83 -5.08 1.71
N GLU A 287 -16.40 -5.79 2.67
CA GLU A 287 -17.45 -6.79 2.44
C GLU A 287 -18.82 -6.14 2.55
N LYS A 288 -19.60 -6.18 1.43
CA LYS A 288 -20.93 -5.56 1.34
C LYS A 288 -21.95 -6.22 2.27
N ASN A 289 -21.90 -7.55 2.38
CA ASN A 289 -22.85 -8.37 3.13
C ASN A 289 -22.29 -8.89 4.47
N GLY A 290 -21.20 -8.30 4.97
CA GLY A 290 -20.55 -8.73 6.21
C GLY A 290 -21.18 -8.06 7.45
N GLN A 291 -20.72 -8.47 8.64
CA GLN A 291 -21.15 -7.95 9.96
C GLN A 291 -20.67 -6.50 10.26
N GLY A 292 -20.38 -5.69 9.25
CA GLY A 292 -20.03 -4.26 9.40
C GLY A 292 -18.55 -3.96 9.70
N GLY A 293 -17.75 -4.94 10.15
CA GLY A 293 -16.38 -4.70 10.59
C GLY A 293 -15.45 -4.12 9.52
N SER A 294 -15.49 -4.63 8.28
CA SER A 294 -14.69 -4.09 7.18
C SER A 294 -15.17 -2.71 6.73
N ARG A 295 -16.49 -2.44 6.80
CA ARG A 295 -17.04 -1.09 6.55
C ARG A 295 -16.58 -0.12 7.63
N ALA A 296 -16.64 -0.54 8.90
CA ALA A 296 -16.12 0.26 10.02
C ALA A 296 -14.63 0.58 9.85
N ALA A 297 -13.80 -0.38 9.43
CA ALA A 297 -12.39 -0.14 9.15
C ALA A 297 -12.19 0.92 8.04
N HIS A 298 -12.92 0.82 6.93
CA HIS A 298 -12.85 1.81 5.84
C HIS A 298 -13.35 3.20 6.25
N ARG A 299 -14.27 3.29 7.19
CA ARG A 299 -14.80 4.56 7.71
C ARG A 299 -13.90 5.19 8.76
N LEU A 300 -13.36 4.38 9.68
CA LEU A 300 -12.67 4.88 10.87
C LEU A 300 -11.16 5.06 10.66
N LEU A 301 -10.51 4.21 9.84
CA LEU A 301 -9.07 4.24 9.68
C LEU A 301 -8.70 5.31 8.63
N HIS A 302 -8.69 6.56 9.05
CA HIS A 302 -8.16 7.68 8.27
C HIS A 302 -6.83 8.17 8.88
N ILE A 303 -6.09 8.98 8.14
CA ILE A 303 -4.82 9.55 8.59
C ILE A 303 -5.01 10.24 9.95
N ASP A 304 -4.03 10.11 10.83
CA ASP A 304 -3.97 10.62 12.20
C ASP A 304 -4.84 9.89 13.24
N VAL A 305 -5.63 8.90 12.85
CA VAL A 305 -6.32 8.05 13.84
C VAL A 305 -5.33 7.26 14.67
N GLU A 306 -5.51 7.28 15.98
CA GLU A 306 -4.71 6.54 16.94
C GLU A 306 -5.44 5.30 17.45
N LEU A 307 -4.71 4.19 17.51
CA LEU A 307 -5.19 2.88 17.92
C LEU A 307 -4.36 2.36 19.09
N GLN A 308 -5.02 1.75 20.06
CA GLN A 308 -4.36 0.98 21.12
C GLN A 308 -4.59 -0.51 20.87
N CYS A 309 -3.63 -1.15 20.23
CA CYS A 309 -3.70 -2.54 19.81
C CYS A 309 -2.98 -3.48 20.79
N ASP A 310 -3.37 -4.75 20.79
CA ASP A 310 -2.54 -5.80 21.36
C ASP A 310 -1.27 -5.97 20.50
N TYR A 311 -0.22 -6.59 21.09
CA TYR A 311 0.95 -6.97 20.29
C TYR A 311 0.55 -7.95 19.18
N PRO A 312 1.18 -7.86 18.00
CA PRO A 312 0.93 -8.79 16.90
C PRO A 312 1.09 -10.25 17.34
N LYS A 313 0.24 -11.13 16.80
CA LYS A 313 0.31 -12.59 17.01
C LYS A 313 0.55 -13.28 15.66
N ASN A 314 1.19 -14.45 15.70
CA ASN A 314 1.41 -15.27 14.50
C ASN A 314 0.83 -16.65 14.70
N ASN A 315 -0.25 -16.96 13.97
CA ASN A 315 -0.87 -18.29 13.93
C ASN A 315 -0.66 -18.97 12.57
N PHE A 316 0.10 -18.34 11.67
CA PHE A 316 0.38 -18.82 10.32
C PHE A 316 1.86 -18.63 9.99
N ALA A 317 2.73 -19.12 10.86
CA ALA A 317 4.17 -18.93 10.77
C ALA A 317 4.77 -19.68 9.57
N LEU A 318 5.67 -19.01 8.84
CA LEU A 318 6.50 -19.66 7.82
C LEU A 318 7.59 -20.48 8.52
N GLU A 319 7.56 -21.79 8.33
CA GLU A 319 8.54 -22.69 8.93
C GLU A 319 9.95 -22.48 8.37
N GLU A 320 10.92 -22.57 9.27
CA GLU A 320 12.34 -22.52 8.91
C GLU A 320 12.78 -23.77 8.14
N GLY A 321 13.90 -23.68 7.44
CA GLY A 321 14.49 -24.81 6.70
C GLY A 321 14.73 -24.51 5.22
N LYS A 322 15.10 -25.54 4.45
CA LYS A 322 15.44 -25.44 3.02
C LYS A 322 14.44 -26.15 2.10
N THR A 323 13.34 -26.64 2.65
CA THR A 323 12.32 -27.34 1.85
C THR A 323 11.68 -26.38 0.82
N PRO A 324 11.31 -26.87 -0.38
CA PRO A 324 10.57 -26.08 -1.35
C PRO A 324 9.23 -25.58 -0.78
N ILE A 325 8.85 -24.37 -1.13
CA ILE A 325 7.64 -23.72 -0.65
C ILE A 325 6.73 -23.39 -1.83
N ILE A 326 5.46 -23.73 -1.70
CA ILE A 326 4.39 -23.33 -2.64
C ILE A 326 3.45 -22.39 -1.88
N LEU A 327 3.35 -21.17 -2.34
CA LEU A 327 2.50 -20.13 -1.77
C LEU A 327 1.27 -19.95 -2.66
N ILE A 328 0.07 -20.03 -2.08
CA ILE A 328 -1.19 -19.89 -2.82
C ILE A 328 -2.04 -18.84 -2.14
N ALA A 329 -2.35 -17.77 -2.86
CA ALA A 329 -3.17 -16.67 -2.39
C ALA A 329 -4.47 -16.59 -3.20
N GLY A 330 -5.62 -16.52 -2.55
CA GLY A 330 -6.92 -16.26 -3.16
C GLY A 330 -7.48 -14.89 -2.74
N GLY A 331 -7.61 -13.94 -3.68
CA GLY A 331 -8.12 -12.61 -3.40
C GLY A 331 -7.35 -11.89 -2.29
N ILE A 332 -8.06 -11.42 -1.24
CA ILE A 332 -7.43 -10.70 -0.11
C ILE A 332 -6.48 -11.58 0.73
N GLY A 333 -6.49 -12.90 0.56
CA GLY A 333 -5.52 -13.79 1.22
C GLY A 333 -4.06 -13.50 0.87
N ILE A 334 -3.81 -12.71 -0.16
CA ILE A 334 -2.47 -12.20 -0.50
C ILE A 334 -1.80 -11.44 0.65
N THR A 335 -2.58 -10.86 1.56
CA THR A 335 -2.06 -10.11 2.71
C THR A 335 -1.24 -10.97 3.66
N ALA A 336 -1.62 -12.23 3.87
CA ALA A 336 -0.87 -13.18 4.68
C ALA A 336 0.31 -13.80 3.92
N ILE A 337 0.16 -14.00 2.62
CA ILE A 337 1.12 -14.71 1.76
C ILE A 337 2.26 -13.80 1.28
N LYS A 338 1.98 -12.53 0.93
CA LYS A 338 2.99 -11.58 0.43
C LYS A 338 4.22 -11.45 1.35
N PRO A 339 4.11 -11.27 2.67
CA PRO A 339 5.27 -11.20 3.56
C PRO A 339 6.07 -12.50 3.62
N MET A 340 5.44 -13.67 3.39
CA MET A 340 6.15 -14.94 3.27
C MET A 340 7.03 -14.97 2.03
N ALA A 341 6.49 -14.58 0.87
CA ALA A 341 7.24 -14.48 -0.37
C ALA A 341 8.43 -13.52 -0.23
N GLN A 342 8.23 -12.37 0.42
CA GLN A 342 9.29 -11.40 0.70
C GLN A 342 10.40 -11.98 1.59
N LYS A 343 10.03 -12.66 2.68
CA LYS A 343 10.99 -13.35 3.58
C LYS A 343 11.78 -14.42 2.80
N LEU A 344 11.11 -15.25 2.00
CA LEU A 344 11.75 -16.30 1.21
C LEU A 344 12.72 -15.74 0.18
N LYS A 345 12.37 -14.65 -0.50
CA LYS A 345 13.24 -13.98 -1.48
C LYS A 345 14.50 -13.41 -0.82
N ILE A 346 14.37 -12.77 0.33
CA ILE A 346 15.52 -12.27 1.12
C ILE A 346 16.42 -13.44 1.55
N GLN A 347 15.83 -14.57 1.97
CA GLN A 347 16.56 -15.78 2.36
C GLN A 347 17.13 -16.57 1.18
N LYS A 348 16.83 -16.18 -0.07
CA LYS A 348 17.19 -16.90 -1.30
C LYS A 348 16.69 -18.36 -1.27
N ARG A 349 15.55 -18.62 -0.64
CA ARG A 349 14.89 -19.92 -0.63
C ARG A 349 14.01 -20.04 -1.87
N PRO A 350 14.04 -21.18 -2.59
CA PRO A 350 13.18 -21.38 -3.74
C PRO A 350 11.70 -21.48 -3.30
N PHE A 351 10.84 -20.81 -4.04
CA PHE A 351 9.39 -20.86 -3.85
C PHE A 351 8.65 -20.57 -5.14
N GLU A 352 7.40 -20.98 -5.20
CA GLU A 352 6.42 -20.60 -6.21
C GLU A 352 5.30 -19.81 -5.55
N LEU A 353 4.82 -18.75 -6.20
CA LEU A 353 3.72 -17.91 -5.74
C LEU A 353 2.58 -17.93 -6.75
N HIS A 354 1.45 -18.54 -6.38
CA HIS A 354 0.22 -18.59 -7.18
C HIS A 354 -0.79 -17.60 -6.60
N TYR A 355 -1.16 -16.59 -7.38
CA TYR A 355 -2.13 -15.60 -6.96
C TYR A 355 -3.38 -15.65 -7.83
N LEU A 356 -4.54 -15.96 -7.19
CA LEU A 356 -5.82 -16.20 -7.84
C LEU A 356 -6.80 -15.05 -7.54
N GLY A 357 -7.47 -14.56 -8.58
CA GLY A 357 -8.50 -13.53 -8.45
C GLY A 357 -9.63 -13.70 -9.48
N ASN A 358 -10.71 -12.93 -9.30
CA ASN A 358 -11.79 -12.89 -10.27
C ASN A 358 -11.43 -12.05 -11.50
N ASN A 359 -10.74 -10.92 -11.25
CA ASN A 359 -10.24 -9.98 -12.24
C ASN A 359 -8.96 -9.36 -11.69
N GLU A 360 -7.93 -9.21 -12.50
CA GLU A 360 -6.64 -8.66 -12.04
C GLU A 360 -6.76 -7.23 -11.50
N ALA A 361 -7.65 -6.40 -12.05
CA ALA A 361 -7.88 -5.04 -11.55
C ALA A 361 -8.44 -4.99 -10.11
N GLU A 362 -9.04 -6.10 -9.63
CA GLU A 362 -9.54 -6.25 -8.27
C GLU A 362 -8.54 -6.97 -7.34
N MET A 363 -7.37 -7.35 -7.85
CA MET A 363 -6.34 -8.07 -7.10
C MET A 363 -5.36 -7.10 -6.44
N ALA A 364 -5.43 -7.03 -5.11
CA ALA A 364 -4.54 -6.17 -4.33
C ALA A 364 -3.06 -6.47 -4.61
N PHE A 365 -2.24 -5.43 -4.75
CA PHE A 365 -0.80 -5.51 -4.97
C PHE A 365 -0.36 -6.19 -6.27
N SER A 366 -1.24 -6.57 -7.20
CA SER A 366 -0.89 -7.35 -8.40
C SER A 366 0.28 -6.76 -9.17
N TRP A 367 0.25 -5.46 -9.48
CA TRP A 367 1.32 -4.77 -10.19
C TRP A 367 2.65 -4.79 -9.42
N ARG A 368 2.62 -4.52 -8.11
CA ARG A 368 3.82 -4.55 -7.26
C ARG A 368 4.42 -5.95 -7.17
N LEU A 369 3.58 -6.97 -7.03
CA LEU A 369 4.02 -8.36 -6.98
C LEU A 369 4.67 -8.82 -8.29
N LYS A 370 4.16 -8.39 -9.45
CA LYS A 370 4.78 -8.64 -10.76
C LYS A 370 6.20 -8.06 -10.84
N LEU A 371 6.40 -6.85 -10.31
CA LEU A 371 7.74 -6.24 -10.28
C LEU A 371 8.67 -6.96 -9.30
N GLU A 372 8.16 -7.35 -8.13
CA GLU A 372 8.96 -7.92 -7.04
C GLU A 372 9.29 -9.40 -7.27
N PHE A 373 8.38 -10.19 -7.88
CA PHE A 373 8.44 -11.65 -8.00
C PHE A 373 8.28 -12.15 -9.45
N ASN A 374 8.88 -11.48 -10.41
CA ASN A 374 8.69 -11.74 -11.83
C ASN A 374 8.85 -13.22 -12.25
N ASN A 375 9.79 -13.95 -11.63
CA ASN A 375 10.09 -15.34 -11.97
C ASN A 375 9.34 -16.36 -11.08
N GLU A 376 8.93 -15.95 -9.90
CA GLU A 376 8.31 -16.82 -8.90
C GLU A 376 6.78 -16.74 -8.91
N LEU A 377 6.21 -15.68 -9.52
CA LEU A 377 4.77 -15.36 -9.49
C LEU A 377 4.03 -15.86 -10.72
N THR A 378 2.92 -16.56 -10.49
CA THR A 378 1.89 -16.81 -11.50
C THR A 378 0.57 -16.20 -11.05
N ILE A 379 -0.01 -15.32 -11.85
CA ILE A 379 -1.33 -14.73 -11.62
C ILE A 379 -2.38 -15.51 -12.43
N TYR A 380 -3.52 -15.79 -11.82
CA TYR A 380 -4.67 -16.45 -12.43
C TYR A 380 -5.86 -15.50 -12.40
N ASP A 381 -6.11 -14.85 -13.53
CA ASP A 381 -7.28 -14.01 -13.76
C ASP A 381 -8.44 -14.87 -14.28
N LYS A 382 -9.46 -15.03 -13.45
CA LYS A 382 -10.62 -15.85 -13.81
C LYS A 382 -11.44 -15.23 -14.93
N SER A 383 -11.47 -13.90 -15.06
CA SER A 383 -12.17 -13.19 -16.14
C SER A 383 -11.57 -13.49 -17.50
N GLU A 384 -10.25 -13.77 -17.57
CA GLU A 384 -9.50 -14.20 -18.74
C GLU A 384 -9.49 -15.73 -18.92
N GLY A 385 -10.30 -16.46 -18.16
CA GLY A 385 -10.38 -17.93 -18.22
C GLY A 385 -9.21 -18.66 -17.55
N GLN A 386 -8.28 -17.94 -16.93
CA GLN A 386 -7.10 -18.53 -16.29
C GLN A 386 -7.48 -19.13 -14.93
N ARG A 387 -7.09 -20.39 -14.72
CA ARG A 387 -7.35 -21.10 -13.46
C ARG A 387 -6.14 -21.95 -13.06
N LEU A 388 -5.84 -21.97 -11.78
CA LEU A 388 -4.86 -22.91 -11.23
C LEU A 388 -5.40 -24.34 -11.33
N ASN A 389 -4.66 -25.21 -11.98
CA ASN A 389 -4.92 -26.64 -11.94
C ASN A 389 -4.31 -27.23 -10.65
N ILE A 390 -5.13 -27.35 -9.61
CA ILE A 390 -4.69 -27.80 -8.28
C ILE A 390 -4.23 -29.26 -8.33
N GLU A 391 -4.88 -30.11 -9.12
CA GLU A 391 -4.48 -31.50 -9.27
C GLU A 391 -3.06 -31.62 -9.82
N SER A 392 -2.78 -30.94 -10.92
CA SER A 392 -1.46 -30.90 -11.54
C SER A 392 -0.41 -30.30 -10.63
N LEU A 393 -0.75 -29.21 -9.90
CA LEU A 393 0.17 -28.57 -8.95
C LEU A 393 0.62 -29.55 -7.86
N ILE A 394 -0.31 -30.33 -7.29
CA ILE A 394 0.01 -31.28 -6.23
C ILE A 394 0.82 -32.46 -6.77
N GLN A 395 0.50 -32.95 -7.98
CA GLN A 395 1.24 -34.04 -8.64
C GLN A 395 2.69 -33.65 -8.94
N GLN A 396 2.91 -32.41 -9.35
CA GLN A 396 4.22 -31.89 -9.75
C GLN A 396 5.00 -31.27 -8.59
N ALA A 397 4.40 -31.15 -7.42
CA ALA A 397 5.04 -30.55 -6.25
C ALA A 397 6.35 -31.28 -5.91
N PRO A 398 7.47 -30.58 -5.74
CA PRO A 398 8.72 -31.21 -5.31
C PRO A 398 8.54 -31.98 -4.02
N LYS A 399 9.28 -33.09 -3.86
CA LYS A 399 9.22 -33.89 -2.63
C LYS A 399 9.52 -33.02 -1.40
N LYS A 400 8.79 -33.27 -0.32
CA LYS A 400 8.88 -32.52 0.96
C LYS A 400 8.45 -31.05 0.85
N SER A 401 7.71 -30.67 -0.20
CA SER A 401 7.19 -29.30 -0.32
C SER A 401 6.22 -28.97 0.81
N ARG A 402 6.21 -27.69 1.21
CA ARG A 402 5.21 -27.13 2.11
C ARG A 402 4.34 -26.17 1.35
N ILE A 403 3.04 -26.41 1.42
CA ILE A 403 2.04 -25.55 0.76
C ILE A 403 1.46 -24.62 1.82
N TYR A 404 1.53 -23.30 1.56
CA TYR A 404 0.89 -22.26 2.37
C TYR A 404 -0.26 -21.67 1.59
N VAL A 405 -1.46 -21.70 2.14
CA VAL A 405 -2.67 -21.25 1.46
C VAL A 405 -3.43 -20.24 2.31
N CYS A 406 -3.79 -19.11 1.71
CA CYS A 406 -4.77 -18.19 2.28
C CYS A 406 -5.75 -17.73 1.19
N GLY A 407 -7.05 -17.93 1.40
CA GLY A 407 -8.06 -17.58 0.42
C GLY A 407 -9.46 -18.10 0.77
N PRO A 408 -10.40 -18.05 -0.18
CA PRO A 408 -11.78 -18.51 0.03
C PRO A 408 -11.85 -19.99 0.38
N GLU A 409 -12.85 -20.37 1.18
CA GLU A 409 -13.04 -21.74 1.65
C GLU A 409 -13.08 -22.79 0.53
N ARG A 410 -13.71 -22.46 -0.60
CA ARG A 410 -13.75 -23.37 -1.76
C ARG A 410 -12.37 -23.72 -2.32
N LEU A 411 -11.41 -22.76 -2.28
CA LEU A 411 -10.02 -23.00 -2.71
C LEU A 411 -9.35 -23.97 -1.76
N LEU A 412 -9.48 -23.71 -0.47
CA LEU A 412 -8.90 -24.52 0.59
C LEU A 412 -9.47 -25.96 0.58
N SER A 413 -10.79 -26.09 0.44
CA SER A 413 -11.48 -27.39 0.36
C SER A 413 -11.03 -28.21 -0.84
N GLU A 414 -10.85 -27.58 -2.02
CA GLU A 414 -10.36 -28.27 -3.22
C GLU A 414 -8.91 -28.74 -3.04
N ILE A 415 -8.03 -27.90 -2.48
CA ILE A 415 -6.63 -28.30 -2.18
C ILE A 415 -6.60 -29.49 -1.22
N LYS A 416 -7.36 -29.43 -0.13
CA LYS A 416 -7.46 -30.56 0.83
C LYS A 416 -7.97 -31.84 0.17
N LYS A 417 -9.00 -31.72 -0.67
CA LYS A 417 -9.55 -32.85 -1.40
C LYS A 417 -8.49 -33.50 -2.31
N GLN A 418 -7.75 -32.70 -3.06
CA GLN A 418 -6.71 -33.21 -3.96
C GLN A 418 -5.54 -33.83 -3.20
N ILE A 419 -5.10 -33.26 -2.06
CA ILE A 419 -4.10 -33.87 -1.19
C ILE A 419 -4.58 -35.21 -0.64
N ASN A 420 -5.83 -35.31 -0.20
CA ASN A 420 -6.39 -36.56 0.31
C ASN A 420 -6.53 -37.65 -0.76
N LEU A 421 -6.86 -37.26 -2.00
CA LEU A 421 -6.98 -38.20 -3.13
C LEU A 421 -5.62 -38.74 -3.56
N GLN A 422 -4.62 -37.89 -3.66
CA GLN A 422 -3.29 -38.25 -4.17
C GLN A 422 -2.38 -38.82 -3.09
N ARG A 423 -2.66 -38.55 -1.80
CA ARG A 423 -1.91 -39.01 -0.62
C ARG A 423 -0.38 -38.85 -0.76
N PRO A 424 0.14 -37.68 -1.13
CA PRO A 424 1.58 -37.48 -1.21
C PRO A 424 2.18 -37.62 0.19
N SER A 425 3.08 -38.60 0.37
CA SER A 425 3.63 -38.98 1.69
C SER A 425 4.45 -37.89 2.37
N ASP A 426 4.92 -36.91 1.59
CA ASP A 426 5.94 -35.94 2.02
C ASP A 426 5.49 -34.47 1.89
N LEU A 427 4.17 -34.21 1.71
CA LEU A 427 3.66 -32.87 1.52
C LEU A 427 2.92 -32.39 2.77
N SER A 428 3.24 -31.17 3.27
CA SER A 428 2.51 -30.57 4.39
C SER A 428 1.69 -29.37 3.91
N LEU A 429 0.47 -29.23 4.43
CA LEU A 429 -0.45 -28.14 4.15
C LEU A 429 -0.59 -27.24 5.36
N HIS A 430 -0.28 -25.97 5.19
CA HIS A 430 -0.50 -24.89 6.15
C HIS A 430 -1.49 -23.90 5.55
N PHE A 431 -2.47 -23.45 6.32
CA PHE A 431 -3.47 -22.53 5.81
C PHE A 431 -3.98 -21.56 6.85
N GLU A 432 -4.47 -20.41 6.39
CA GLU A 432 -5.16 -19.43 7.21
C GLU A 432 -6.54 -19.14 6.61
N ARG A 433 -7.55 -18.98 7.48
CA ARG A 433 -8.92 -18.59 7.14
C ARG A 433 -9.24 -17.22 7.70
N PHE A 434 -9.85 -16.37 6.88
CA PHE A 434 -10.31 -15.06 7.32
C PHE A 434 -11.79 -15.02 7.74
N SER A 435 -12.53 -16.07 7.44
CA SER A 435 -13.93 -16.21 7.82
C SER A 435 -14.18 -17.57 8.46
N PRO A 436 -15.04 -17.66 9.47
CA PRO A 436 -15.48 -18.95 9.99
C PRO A 436 -16.19 -19.75 8.89
N VAL A 437 -16.12 -21.07 8.99
CA VAL A 437 -16.94 -21.94 8.11
C VAL A 437 -18.40 -21.76 8.50
N ALA A 438 -19.25 -21.42 7.51
CA ALA A 438 -20.68 -21.32 7.74
C ALA A 438 -21.26 -22.65 8.19
N GLN A 439 -21.95 -22.65 9.32
CA GLN A 439 -22.63 -23.84 9.86
C GLN A 439 -24.06 -23.88 9.29
N SER A 440 -24.26 -24.61 8.22
CA SER A 440 -25.56 -24.66 7.50
C SER A 440 -26.71 -25.34 8.29
N ASN A 441 -26.43 -26.07 9.38
CA ASN A 441 -27.42 -26.87 10.13
C ASN A 441 -27.26 -26.76 11.65
N ALA A 442 -26.74 -25.64 12.18
CA ALA A 442 -26.58 -25.48 13.61
C ALA A 442 -27.95 -25.44 14.31
N LYS A 443 -28.08 -26.22 15.40
CA LYS A 443 -29.26 -26.21 16.26
C LYS A 443 -29.02 -25.35 17.50
N PRO A 444 -30.06 -24.76 18.10
CA PRO A 444 -29.94 -24.17 19.42
C PRO A 444 -29.41 -25.21 20.42
N VAL A 445 -28.58 -24.78 21.38
CA VAL A 445 -27.99 -25.66 22.38
C VAL A 445 -28.05 -24.99 23.75
N LYS A 446 -28.36 -25.76 24.78
CA LYS A 446 -28.30 -25.34 26.16
C LYS A 446 -26.89 -25.61 26.71
N LEU A 447 -26.10 -24.55 26.87
CA LEU A 447 -24.72 -24.61 27.35
C LEU A 447 -24.66 -24.33 28.83
N THR A 448 -24.11 -25.28 29.60
CA THR A 448 -23.86 -25.13 31.05
C THR A 448 -22.36 -24.95 31.29
N LEU A 449 -22.01 -23.91 32.02
CA LEU A 449 -20.64 -23.62 32.45
C LEU A 449 -20.46 -24.18 33.85
N ASN A 450 -19.68 -25.25 33.98
CA ASN A 450 -19.63 -26.05 35.21
C ASN A 450 -19.08 -25.31 36.44
N ARG A 451 -18.06 -24.44 36.23
CA ARG A 451 -17.43 -23.73 37.36
C ARG A 451 -18.30 -22.59 37.88
N THR A 452 -19.02 -21.90 36.98
CA THR A 452 -19.88 -20.79 37.34
C THR A 452 -21.33 -21.21 37.59
N GLN A 453 -21.69 -22.47 37.33
CA GLN A 453 -23.05 -23.05 37.42
C GLN A 453 -24.08 -22.25 36.56
N LYS A 454 -23.61 -21.54 35.55
CA LYS A 454 -24.44 -20.72 34.65
C LYS A 454 -24.91 -21.55 33.47
N THR A 455 -26.15 -21.38 33.08
CA THR A 455 -26.70 -22.02 31.87
C THR A 455 -27.15 -20.97 30.88
N ILE A 456 -26.72 -21.11 29.63
CA ILE A 456 -26.92 -20.18 28.54
C ILE A 456 -27.67 -20.89 27.41
N GLU A 457 -28.72 -20.31 26.89
CA GLU A 457 -29.37 -20.76 25.65
C GLU A 457 -28.66 -20.12 24.46
N VAL A 458 -27.97 -20.92 23.65
CA VAL A 458 -27.20 -20.46 22.50
C VAL A 458 -28.00 -20.69 21.23
N ALA A 459 -28.37 -19.59 20.56
CA ALA A 459 -29.12 -19.63 19.31
C ALA A 459 -28.30 -20.30 18.17
N SER A 460 -28.97 -20.75 17.12
CA SER A 460 -28.34 -21.45 15.99
C SER A 460 -27.33 -20.61 15.22
N ASP A 461 -27.47 -19.31 15.21
CA ASP A 461 -26.64 -18.34 14.49
C ASP A 461 -25.48 -17.73 15.34
N THR A 462 -25.43 -18.09 16.63
CA THR A 462 -24.45 -17.57 17.60
C THR A 462 -23.46 -18.67 17.98
N THR A 463 -22.15 -18.40 17.96
CA THR A 463 -21.15 -19.38 18.41
C THR A 463 -21.17 -19.56 19.92
N LEU A 464 -20.75 -20.73 20.41
CA LEU A 464 -20.63 -20.96 21.86
C LEU A 464 -19.69 -19.94 22.52
N LEU A 465 -18.60 -19.57 21.83
CA LEU A 465 -17.66 -18.55 22.30
C LEU A 465 -18.34 -17.19 22.46
N GLU A 466 -19.12 -16.75 21.47
CA GLU A 466 -19.81 -15.45 21.52
C GLU A 466 -20.83 -15.42 22.66
N ALA A 467 -21.57 -16.50 22.86
CA ALA A 467 -22.52 -16.61 23.98
C ALA A 467 -21.81 -16.54 25.34
N ILE A 468 -20.66 -17.24 25.50
CA ILE A 468 -19.85 -17.18 26.73
C ILE A 468 -19.35 -15.76 27.01
N LEU A 469 -18.81 -15.09 25.98
CA LEU A 469 -18.28 -13.72 26.12
C LEU A 469 -19.40 -12.70 26.42
N ALA A 470 -20.60 -12.89 25.86
CA ALA A 470 -21.76 -12.03 26.12
C ALA A 470 -22.21 -12.09 27.60
N GLU A 471 -21.97 -13.22 28.29
CA GLU A 471 -22.21 -13.39 29.72
C GLU A 471 -21.12 -12.78 30.62
N GLY A 472 -20.14 -12.06 30.01
CA GLY A 472 -19.04 -11.44 30.74
C GLY A 472 -17.98 -12.44 31.24
N ILE A 473 -17.98 -13.65 30.73
CA ILE A 473 -17.01 -14.70 31.14
C ILE A 473 -15.81 -14.65 30.19
N ASP A 474 -14.64 -14.41 30.74
CA ASP A 474 -13.40 -14.33 29.98
C ASP A 474 -12.92 -15.73 29.56
N LEU A 475 -12.88 -15.97 28.27
CA LEU A 475 -12.32 -17.16 27.67
C LEU A 475 -11.27 -16.73 26.64
N PRO A 476 -9.99 -17.15 26.79
CA PRO A 476 -8.96 -16.82 25.81
C PRO A 476 -9.34 -17.26 24.40
N TYR A 477 -9.21 -16.36 23.42
CA TYR A 477 -9.44 -16.67 22.01
C TYR A 477 -8.51 -15.85 21.11
N SER A 478 -8.34 -16.29 19.86
CA SER A 478 -7.58 -15.56 18.85
C SER A 478 -8.25 -15.60 17.48
N CYS A 479 -8.13 -16.70 16.71
CA CYS A 479 -8.52 -16.75 15.30
C CYS A 479 -10.03 -16.77 15.03
N LYS A 480 -10.85 -17.28 15.96
CA LYS A 480 -12.29 -17.56 15.80
C LYS A 480 -12.65 -18.47 14.62
N THR A 481 -11.69 -19.20 14.07
CA THR A 481 -11.84 -20.05 12.88
C THR A 481 -11.44 -21.51 13.14
N GLY A 482 -11.16 -21.90 14.38
CA GLY A 482 -10.88 -23.27 14.78
C GLY A 482 -9.47 -23.79 14.45
N ILE A 483 -8.52 -22.91 14.13
CA ILE A 483 -7.17 -23.32 13.70
C ILE A 483 -6.06 -22.98 14.71
N CYS A 484 -6.30 -22.11 15.70
CA CYS A 484 -5.25 -21.70 16.65
C CYS A 484 -5.31 -22.41 18.01
N GLY A 485 -6.44 -22.99 18.38
CA GLY A 485 -6.63 -23.68 19.66
C GLY A 485 -6.63 -22.79 20.91
N SER A 486 -6.59 -21.46 20.79
CA SER A 486 -6.54 -20.54 21.95
C SER A 486 -7.79 -20.62 22.83
N CYS A 487 -8.93 -21.06 22.28
CA CYS A 487 -10.20 -21.17 23.00
C CYS A 487 -10.55 -22.59 23.44
N LYS A 488 -9.55 -23.50 23.57
CA LYS A 488 -9.80 -24.87 24.00
C LYS A 488 -10.46 -24.93 25.38
N VAL A 489 -11.55 -25.68 25.49
CA VAL A 489 -12.23 -25.97 26.76
C VAL A 489 -12.51 -27.47 26.87
N LYS A 490 -12.59 -27.97 28.07
CA LYS A 490 -12.91 -29.38 28.33
C LYS A 490 -14.44 -29.56 28.35
N VAL A 491 -14.91 -30.58 27.66
CA VAL A 491 -16.31 -31.01 27.68
C VAL A 491 -16.49 -32.00 28.84
N ILE A 492 -17.45 -31.73 29.73
CA ILE A 492 -17.80 -32.57 30.87
C ILE A 492 -18.92 -33.53 30.49
N GLU A 493 -20.01 -32.95 29.91
CA GLU A 493 -21.18 -33.73 29.49
C GLU A 493 -21.68 -33.23 28.14
N GLY A 494 -22.37 -34.09 27.40
CA GLY A 494 -22.87 -33.82 26.08
C GLY A 494 -21.93 -34.30 24.97
N LYS A 495 -22.35 -34.20 23.74
CA LYS A 495 -21.61 -34.66 22.57
C LYS A 495 -21.21 -33.47 21.70
N PRO A 496 -19.91 -33.09 21.68
CA PRO A 496 -19.44 -32.02 20.82
C PRO A 496 -19.48 -32.41 19.34
N GLU A 497 -19.80 -31.45 18.48
CA GLU A 497 -19.62 -31.52 17.04
C GLU A 497 -18.40 -30.69 16.68
N HIS A 498 -17.30 -31.37 16.37
CA HIS A 498 -16.02 -30.74 16.11
C HIS A 498 -15.94 -30.20 14.70
N ASN A 499 -15.81 -28.87 14.58
CA ASN A 499 -15.56 -28.15 13.33
C ASN A 499 -14.16 -27.53 13.31
N ASP A 500 -13.38 -27.75 14.37
CA ASP A 500 -12.00 -27.32 14.49
C ASP A 500 -11.04 -28.31 13.80
N GLU A 501 -9.90 -27.77 13.34
CA GLU A 501 -8.83 -28.54 12.70
C GLU A 501 -7.55 -28.59 13.54
N VAL A 502 -7.56 -27.93 14.69
CA VAL A 502 -6.39 -27.82 15.57
C VAL A 502 -6.28 -28.97 16.56
N LEU A 503 -7.42 -29.55 16.99
CA LEU A 503 -7.40 -30.62 17.96
C LEU A 503 -7.11 -31.97 17.30
N SER A 504 -6.13 -32.68 17.84
CA SER A 504 -5.85 -34.07 17.46
C SER A 504 -6.99 -34.99 17.85
N LYS A 505 -7.02 -36.17 17.26
CA LYS A 505 -7.99 -37.22 17.64
C LYS A 505 -7.91 -37.55 19.12
N TYR A 506 -6.69 -37.62 19.68
CA TYR A 506 -6.46 -37.87 21.10
C TYR A 506 -7.09 -36.79 22.00
N GLU A 507 -6.86 -35.49 21.67
CA GLU A 507 -7.43 -34.38 22.42
C GLU A 507 -8.97 -34.36 22.38
N LYS A 508 -9.57 -34.74 21.24
CA LYS A 508 -11.03 -34.83 21.08
C LYS A 508 -11.63 -35.98 21.87
N GLU A 509 -11.03 -37.18 21.82
CA GLU A 509 -11.58 -38.41 22.38
C GLU A 509 -11.20 -38.65 23.83
N ASN A 510 -9.92 -38.43 24.20
CA ASN A 510 -9.40 -38.73 25.54
C ASN A 510 -9.41 -37.50 26.46
N ASP A 511 -8.91 -36.35 25.99
CA ASP A 511 -8.89 -35.14 26.80
C ASP A 511 -10.24 -34.41 26.77
N LYS A 512 -11.15 -34.84 25.88
CA LYS A 512 -12.50 -34.26 25.69
C LYS A 512 -12.47 -32.76 25.47
N LEU A 513 -11.51 -32.26 24.69
CA LEU A 513 -11.39 -30.83 24.38
C LEU A 513 -12.25 -30.46 23.19
N MET A 514 -12.74 -29.23 23.19
CA MET A 514 -13.41 -28.60 22.04
C MET A 514 -12.99 -27.13 21.88
N CYS A 515 -13.21 -26.58 20.69
CA CYS A 515 -13.01 -25.14 20.38
C CYS A 515 -14.36 -24.45 20.21
N PRO A 516 -14.92 -23.76 21.23
CA PRO A 516 -16.25 -23.17 21.18
C PRO A 516 -16.40 -22.03 20.17
N CYS A 517 -15.32 -21.54 19.59
CA CYS A 517 -15.38 -20.50 18.55
C CYS A 517 -15.98 -21.01 17.22
N ILE A 518 -15.99 -22.32 16.97
CA ILE A 518 -16.47 -22.91 15.72
C ILE A 518 -17.18 -24.24 15.92
N SER A 519 -16.82 -25.01 16.95
CA SER A 519 -17.48 -26.29 17.26
C SER A 519 -18.80 -26.07 17.98
N ARG A 520 -19.74 -27.02 17.80
CA ARG A 520 -21.10 -26.98 18.37
C ARG A 520 -21.35 -28.22 19.19
N ALA A 521 -22.58 -28.46 19.54
CA ALA A 521 -23.03 -29.73 20.15
C ALA A 521 -23.98 -30.45 19.17
N SER A 522 -23.83 -31.76 19.03
CA SER A 522 -24.80 -32.64 18.39
C SER A 522 -25.91 -33.08 19.35
N SER A 523 -25.73 -32.87 20.67
CA SER A 523 -26.74 -33.01 21.70
C SER A 523 -27.44 -31.68 21.99
N ASP A 524 -28.67 -31.74 22.55
CA ASP A 524 -29.43 -30.52 22.91
C ASP A 524 -28.81 -29.79 24.11
N THR A 525 -27.97 -30.47 24.88
CA THR A 525 -27.26 -29.92 26.05
C THR A 525 -25.77 -30.17 25.94
N LEU A 526 -24.98 -29.24 26.46
CA LEU A 526 -23.52 -29.34 26.56
C LEU A 526 -23.06 -28.73 27.87
N VAL A 527 -22.21 -29.43 28.60
CA VAL A 527 -21.56 -28.96 29.83
C VAL A 527 -20.05 -28.85 29.60
N ILE A 528 -19.50 -27.68 29.85
CA ILE A 528 -18.05 -27.42 29.69
C ILE A 528 -17.42 -26.96 31.00
N ASP A 529 -16.13 -27.23 31.17
CA ASP A 529 -15.36 -26.86 32.37
C ASP A 529 -14.88 -25.41 32.29
N LEU A 530 -15.82 -24.47 32.56
CA LEU A 530 -15.59 -23.02 32.53
C LEU A 530 -16.35 -22.32 33.67
#